data_9b6ae97e618a3a19b43a42f7f5594dd2
#
_entry.id   9b6ae97e618a3a19b43a42f7f5594dd2
#
_cell.length_a   1.000
_cell.length_b   1.000
_cell.length_c   1.000
_cell.angle_alpha   90.00
_cell.angle_beta   90.00
_cell.angle_gamma   90.00
#
_symmetry.space_group_name_H-M   'P 1'
#
loop_
_entity.id
_entity.type
_entity.pdbx_description
1 polymer ?
#
loop_
_entity_poly.entity_id
_entity_poly.type
_entity_poly.pdbx_seq_one_letter_code
_entity_poly.pdbx_strand_id
1 'polypeptide(L)'
;MHERLRIVIVGAPGYTGAELAAALASHPGAELVGLFGSDRRSSTGTAPELLSDLFPRLAGVVDLPVRAADTASILACDPDAVFLATPHEASEALAPALLAAGAVVFDLSAAFRLRDASLYPKHYGFEHGHAALLSEAVYGLPEVAGDALRTASLVACPGCYPTSVILPVRPLVAAGIVDRSRPVIVDSASGVSGAGRSAAVKSLFCEVSLQPYGVLAHRHQPEMAQETGARILFTPHLVALDRGILSTIHAELAP
;
A
#
# COMPACT_ATOMS: atom_id res chain seq x y z
N MET A 1 20.56 16.86 18.98
CA MET A 1 19.25 16.60 18.35
C MET A 1 19.53 15.73 17.16
N HIS A 2 18.91 14.55 17.06
CA HIS A 2 19.00 13.79 15.79
C HIS A 2 18.33 14.62 14.70
N GLU A 3 18.97 14.71 13.56
CA GLU A 3 18.41 15.32 12.36
C GLU A 3 17.16 14.55 11.93
N ARG A 4 16.07 15.26 11.59
CA ARG A 4 14.85 14.60 11.13
C ARG A 4 15.05 14.06 9.73
N LEU A 5 14.54 12.87 9.45
CA LEU A 5 14.54 12.30 8.11
C LEU A 5 13.64 13.11 7.18
N ARG A 6 14.13 13.45 6.03
CA ARG A 6 13.45 14.19 4.97
C ARG A 6 12.54 13.26 4.18
N ILE A 7 11.25 13.44 4.32
CA ILE A 7 10.25 12.52 3.79
C ILE A 7 9.49 13.16 2.62
N VAL A 8 9.36 12.41 1.54
CA VAL A 8 8.49 12.75 0.41
C VAL A 8 7.36 11.73 0.30
N ILE A 9 6.14 12.22 0.00
CA ILE A 9 4.98 11.37 -0.31
C ILE A 9 4.55 11.62 -1.75
N VAL A 10 4.55 10.57 -2.58
CA VAL A 10 3.99 10.58 -3.92
C VAL A 10 2.63 9.87 -3.88
N GLY A 11 1.58 10.54 -4.37
CA GLY A 11 0.19 10.10 -4.20
C GLY A 11 -0.50 10.71 -2.97
N ALA A 12 0.03 11.82 -2.44
CA ALA A 12 -0.51 12.52 -1.28
C ALA A 12 -2.01 12.88 -1.38
N PRO A 13 -2.60 13.22 -2.55
CA PRO A 13 -4.03 13.51 -2.69
C PRO A 13 -4.95 12.29 -2.55
N GLY A 14 -4.43 11.08 -2.51
CA GLY A 14 -5.21 9.87 -2.22
C GLY A 14 -5.53 9.71 -0.73
N TYR A 15 -6.50 8.87 -0.38
CA TYR A 15 -6.80 8.59 1.03
C TYR A 15 -5.59 8.08 1.79
N THR A 16 -4.87 7.10 1.25
CA THR A 16 -3.66 6.55 1.87
C THR A 16 -2.57 7.60 2.05
N GLY A 17 -2.32 8.43 1.02
CA GLY A 17 -1.33 9.50 1.10
C GLY A 17 -1.67 10.56 2.15
N ALA A 18 -2.94 10.94 2.27
CA ALA A 18 -3.40 11.91 3.27
C ALA A 18 -3.31 11.37 4.71
N GLU A 19 -3.64 10.08 4.94
CA GLU A 19 -3.46 9.43 6.25
C GLU A 19 -1.97 9.34 6.62
N LEU A 20 -1.13 8.97 5.66
CA LEU A 20 0.31 8.90 5.85
C LEU A 20 0.90 10.28 6.17
N ALA A 21 0.47 11.33 5.44
CA ALA A 21 0.90 12.71 5.72
C ALA A 21 0.54 13.14 7.15
N ALA A 22 -0.68 12.83 7.62
CA ALA A 22 -1.11 13.11 8.98
C ALA A 22 -0.24 12.37 10.02
N ALA A 23 0.04 11.08 9.79
CA ALA A 23 0.86 10.28 10.68
C ALA A 23 2.31 10.77 10.75
N LEU A 24 2.90 11.08 9.61
CA LEU A 24 4.29 11.56 9.53
C LEU A 24 4.47 12.98 10.08
N ALA A 25 3.48 13.86 9.93
CA ALA A 25 3.51 15.20 10.52
C ALA A 25 3.59 15.16 12.06
N SER A 26 3.09 14.09 12.67
CA SER A 26 3.16 13.87 14.12
C SER A 26 4.41 13.07 14.54
N HIS A 27 5.18 12.54 13.61
CA HIS A 27 6.33 11.69 13.90
C HIS A 27 7.56 12.51 14.27
N PRO A 28 8.17 12.33 15.45
CA PRO A 28 9.25 13.18 15.95
C PRO A 28 10.54 13.13 15.10
N GLY A 29 10.78 12.03 14.40
CA GLY A 29 11.95 11.81 13.54
C GLY A 29 11.70 12.10 12.06
N ALA A 30 10.53 12.63 11.66
CA ALA A 30 10.19 12.89 10.27
C ALA A 30 9.99 14.38 9.99
N GLU A 31 10.36 14.81 8.80
CA GLU A 31 10.06 16.13 8.22
C GLU A 31 9.49 15.92 6.83
N LEU A 32 8.24 16.35 6.60
CA LEU A 32 7.62 16.31 5.27
C LEU A 32 8.20 17.45 4.42
N VAL A 33 9.03 17.11 3.42
CA VAL A 33 9.69 18.08 2.53
C VAL A 33 9.05 18.17 1.15
N GLY A 34 8.18 17.22 0.78
CA GLY A 34 7.50 17.24 -0.51
C GLY A 34 6.25 16.36 -0.55
N LEU A 35 5.19 16.91 -1.16
CA LEU A 35 3.96 16.21 -1.46
C LEU A 35 3.70 16.26 -2.95
N PHE A 36 3.46 15.10 -3.56
CA PHE A 36 3.26 14.96 -5.00
C PHE A 36 1.98 14.22 -5.32
N GLY A 37 1.36 14.60 -6.44
CA GLY A 37 0.20 13.96 -7.03
C GLY A 37 0.42 13.64 -8.50
N SER A 38 -0.63 13.18 -9.22
CA SER A 38 -0.53 12.93 -10.65
C SER A 38 -0.21 14.23 -11.42
N ASP A 39 0.47 14.11 -12.55
CA ASP A 39 0.86 15.17 -13.50
C ASP A 39 -0.32 16.00 -14.05
N ARG A 40 -1.53 15.44 -14.07
CA ARG A 40 -2.76 16.15 -14.50
C ARG A 40 -3.06 17.42 -13.70
N ARG A 41 -2.45 17.61 -12.52
CA ARG A 41 -2.63 18.81 -11.69
C ARG A 41 -1.84 20.02 -12.18
N SER A 42 -0.75 19.83 -12.93
CA SER A 42 0.07 20.92 -13.44
C SER A 42 -0.52 21.65 -14.66
N SER A 43 -1.58 21.13 -15.26
CA SER A 43 -2.15 21.66 -16.52
C SER A 43 -3.12 22.84 -16.34
N THR A 44 -3.45 23.26 -15.13
CA THR A 44 -4.49 24.27 -14.87
C THR A 44 -3.99 25.69 -14.66
N GLY A 45 -2.67 25.92 -14.63
CA GLY A 45 -2.06 27.26 -14.48
C GLY A 45 -2.38 27.99 -13.17
N THR A 46 -3.04 27.36 -12.23
CA THR A 46 -3.34 27.88 -10.88
C THR A 46 -2.23 27.54 -9.91
N ALA A 47 -2.12 28.30 -8.81
CA ALA A 47 -1.17 27.98 -7.73
C ALA A 47 -1.39 26.54 -7.23
N PRO A 48 -0.31 25.85 -6.76
CA PRO A 48 -0.43 24.50 -6.22
C PRO A 48 -1.44 24.46 -5.07
N GLU A 49 -2.39 23.55 -5.14
CA GLU A 49 -3.39 23.32 -4.11
C GLU A 49 -2.72 22.72 -2.86
N LEU A 50 -3.04 23.22 -1.68
CA LEU A 50 -2.53 22.67 -0.44
C LEU A 50 -3.21 21.32 -0.13
N LEU A 51 -2.51 20.43 0.58
CA LEU A 51 -3.13 19.17 1.01
C LEU A 51 -4.31 19.42 1.97
N SER A 52 -4.24 20.48 2.77
CA SER A 52 -5.31 20.92 3.66
C SER A 52 -6.55 21.46 2.91
N ASP A 53 -6.40 21.99 1.70
CA ASP A 53 -7.56 22.37 0.86
C ASP A 53 -8.32 21.13 0.39
N LEU A 54 -7.60 20.04 0.10
CA LEU A 54 -8.18 18.76 -0.29
C LEU A 54 -8.78 17.97 0.88
N PHE A 55 -8.17 18.13 2.05
CA PHE A 55 -8.55 17.46 3.30
C PHE A 55 -8.59 18.47 4.45
N PRO A 56 -9.71 19.19 4.66
CA PRO A 56 -9.82 20.26 5.65
C PRO A 56 -9.42 19.85 7.08
N ARG A 57 -9.52 18.56 7.42
CA ARG A 57 -9.07 18.01 8.69
C ARG A 57 -7.55 18.11 8.92
N LEU A 58 -6.77 18.39 7.87
CA LEU A 58 -5.32 18.57 7.92
C LEU A 58 -4.90 20.05 8.02
N ALA A 59 -5.85 20.99 8.06
CA ALA A 59 -5.56 22.41 8.20
C ALA A 59 -4.79 22.68 9.51
N GLY A 60 -3.66 23.40 9.39
CA GLY A 60 -2.75 23.65 10.51
C GLY A 60 -1.88 22.45 10.91
N VAL A 61 -2.03 21.31 10.24
CA VAL A 61 -1.20 20.11 10.47
C VAL A 61 -0.29 19.83 9.27
N VAL A 62 -0.86 19.85 8.05
CA VAL A 62 -0.11 19.64 6.80
C VAL A 62 -0.59 20.65 5.75
N ASP A 63 -0.11 21.88 5.83
CA ASP A 63 -0.41 22.97 4.89
C ASP A 63 0.67 23.06 3.79
N LEU A 64 1.07 21.92 3.24
CA LEU A 64 2.06 21.83 2.17
C LEU A 64 1.38 21.76 0.80
N PRO A 65 2.00 22.40 -0.23
CA PRO A 65 1.50 22.34 -1.60
C PRO A 65 1.70 20.95 -2.21
N VAL A 66 0.70 20.49 -2.96
CA VAL A 66 0.79 19.26 -3.75
C VAL A 66 1.26 19.60 -5.15
N ARG A 67 2.43 19.11 -5.53
CA ARG A 67 3.07 19.31 -6.82
C ARG A 67 2.81 18.14 -7.78
N ALA A 68 3.01 18.35 -9.07
CA ALA A 68 3.03 17.26 -10.04
C ALA A 68 4.23 16.33 -9.79
N ALA A 69 4.01 15.02 -9.91
CA ALA A 69 5.04 14.02 -9.68
C ALA A 69 5.90 13.83 -10.93
N ASP A 70 7.16 14.14 -10.82
CA ASP A 70 8.23 13.71 -11.72
C ASP A 70 9.49 13.42 -10.91
N THR A 71 10.35 12.56 -11.42
CA THR A 71 11.53 12.08 -10.70
C THR A 71 12.47 13.22 -10.31
N ALA A 72 12.68 14.21 -11.18
CA ALA A 72 13.61 15.32 -10.93
C ALA A 72 13.09 16.21 -9.78
N SER A 73 11.80 16.55 -9.79
CA SER A 73 11.16 17.35 -8.74
C SER A 73 11.14 16.63 -7.38
N ILE A 74 10.98 15.30 -7.38
CA ILE A 74 11.03 14.48 -6.17
C ILE A 74 12.44 14.50 -5.60
N LEU A 75 13.47 14.23 -6.43
CA LEU A 75 14.87 14.20 -6.01
C LEU A 75 15.40 15.58 -5.61
N ALA A 76 14.87 16.66 -6.19
CA ALA A 76 15.19 18.04 -5.80
C ALA A 76 14.79 18.37 -4.34
N CYS A 77 13.93 17.56 -3.72
CA CYS A 77 13.63 17.65 -2.30
C CYS A 77 14.70 17.02 -1.41
N ASP A 78 15.72 16.36 -1.97
CA ASP A 78 16.77 15.66 -1.24
C ASP A 78 16.21 14.73 -0.15
N PRO A 79 15.38 13.72 -0.53
CA PRO A 79 14.68 12.89 0.43
C PRO A 79 15.56 11.75 0.96
N ASP A 80 15.51 11.52 2.30
CA ASP A 80 16.02 10.28 2.91
C ASP A 80 15.09 9.10 2.63
N ALA A 81 13.76 9.36 2.59
CA ALA A 81 12.79 8.33 2.29
C ALA A 81 11.63 8.86 1.43
N VAL A 82 11.15 8.01 0.52
CA VAL A 82 10.02 8.30 -0.37
C VAL A 82 8.95 7.24 -0.20
N PHE A 83 7.73 7.70 0.09
CA PHE A 83 6.54 6.85 0.15
C PHE A 83 5.77 6.95 -1.16
N LEU A 84 5.57 5.80 -1.82
CA LEU A 84 4.83 5.69 -3.07
C LEU A 84 3.41 5.18 -2.80
N ALA A 85 2.44 6.10 -2.70
CA ALA A 85 1.00 5.81 -2.58
C ALA A 85 0.30 5.99 -3.94
N THR A 86 0.91 5.46 -5.00
CA THR A 86 0.55 5.60 -6.42
C THR A 86 -0.01 4.29 -6.98
N PRO A 87 -0.58 4.29 -8.20
CA PRO A 87 -0.81 3.06 -8.95
C PRO A 87 0.50 2.27 -9.13
N HIS A 88 0.40 0.95 -9.23
CA HIS A 88 1.56 0.06 -9.22
C HIS A 88 2.52 0.28 -10.39
N GLU A 89 2.01 0.62 -11.57
CA GLU A 89 2.86 0.96 -12.73
C GLU A 89 3.69 2.23 -12.49
N ALA A 90 3.09 3.22 -11.81
CA ALA A 90 3.81 4.45 -11.47
C ALA A 90 4.87 4.22 -10.36
N SER A 91 4.55 3.39 -9.36
CA SER A 91 5.52 3.00 -8.33
C SER A 91 6.70 2.22 -8.95
N GLU A 92 6.41 1.26 -9.83
CA GLU A 92 7.43 0.48 -10.52
C GLU A 92 8.37 1.38 -11.35
N ALA A 93 7.82 2.36 -12.06
CA ALA A 93 8.60 3.28 -12.88
C ALA A 93 9.47 4.26 -12.06
N LEU A 94 9.00 4.69 -10.88
CA LEU A 94 9.71 5.67 -10.03
C LEU A 94 10.78 5.03 -9.15
N ALA A 95 10.52 3.84 -8.61
CA ALA A 95 11.37 3.23 -7.58
C ALA A 95 12.85 3.08 -8.00
N PRO A 96 13.21 2.63 -9.22
CA PRO A 96 14.60 2.44 -9.58
C PRO A 96 15.46 3.70 -9.48
N ALA A 97 14.93 4.84 -9.95
CA ALA A 97 15.65 6.10 -9.92
C ALA A 97 15.80 6.66 -8.49
N LEU A 98 14.79 6.46 -7.64
CA LEU A 98 14.81 6.89 -6.24
C LEU A 98 15.83 6.06 -5.43
N LEU A 99 15.85 4.74 -5.64
CA LEU A 99 16.83 3.84 -5.04
C LEU A 99 18.25 4.16 -5.48
N ALA A 100 18.44 4.42 -6.78
CA ALA A 100 19.76 4.80 -7.32
C ALA A 100 20.28 6.14 -6.75
N ALA A 101 19.39 7.03 -6.34
CA ALA A 101 19.73 8.27 -5.65
C ALA A 101 19.98 8.09 -4.14
N GLY A 102 19.83 6.87 -3.60
CA GLY A 102 20.11 6.55 -2.19
C GLY A 102 18.91 6.72 -1.25
N ALA A 103 17.74 7.09 -1.76
CA ALA A 103 16.53 7.18 -0.92
C ALA A 103 15.99 5.79 -0.55
N VAL A 104 15.50 5.64 0.68
CA VAL A 104 14.70 4.47 1.06
C VAL A 104 13.31 4.60 0.46
N VAL A 105 12.84 3.57 -0.25
CA VAL A 105 11.53 3.56 -0.89
C VAL A 105 10.55 2.67 -0.12
N PHE A 106 9.43 3.26 0.29
CA PHE A 106 8.28 2.55 0.85
C PHE A 106 7.17 2.51 -0.20
N ASP A 107 6.98 1.34 -0.84
CA ASP A 107 5.92 1.17 -1.83
C ASP A 107 4.63 0.67 -1.19
N LEU A 108 3.60 1.53 -1.17
CA LEU A 108 2.26 1.19 -0.68
C LEU A 108 1.39 0.59 -1.78
N SER A 109 1.90 0.56 -3.01
CA SER A 109 1.25 -0.11 -4.13
C SER A 109 1.49 -1.62 -4.08
N ALA A 110 1.19 -2.32 -5.16
CA ALA A 110 1.46 -3.74 -5.27
C ALA A 110 2.71 -4.06 -6.11
N ALA A 111 3.47 -3.05 -6.55
CA ALA A 111 4.53 -3.23 -7.52
C ALA A 111 5.63 -4.21 -7.07
N PHE A 112 5.91 -4.28 -5.76
CA PHE A 112 7.03 -5.08 -5.25
C PHE A 112 6.63 -6.14 -4.21
N ARG A 113 5.32 -6.49 -4.12
CA ARG A 113 4.82 -7.42 -3.09
C ARG A 113 5.05 -8.90 -3.43
N LEU A 114 4.94 -9.27 -4.71
CA LEU A 114 5.08 -10.66 -5.14
C LEU A 114 6.52 -10.92 -5.57
N ARG A 115 7.09 -12.03 -5.07
CA ARG A 115 8.46 -12.44 -5.41
C ARG A 115 8.57 -13.01 -6.82
N ASP A 116 7.47 -13.59 -7.33
CA ASP A 116 7.39 -14.18 -8.66
C ASP A 116 6.83 -13.17 -9.67
N ALA A 117 7.70 -12.66 -10.55
CA ALA A 117 7.35 -11.71 -11.59
C ALA A 117 6.25 -12.24 -12.54
N SER A 118 6.18 -13.55 -12.76
CA SER A 118 5.21 -14.18 -13.67
C SER A 118 3.75 -14.06 -13.20
N LEU A 119 3.54 -13.70 -11.94
CA LEU A 119 2.20 -13.52 -11.36
C LEU A 119 1.62 -12.13 -11.66
N TYR A 120 2.43 -11.14 -12.01
CA TYR A 120 1.97 -9.76 -12.23
C TYR A 120 1.00 -9.62 -13.40
N PRO A 121 1.25 -10.22 -14.60
CA PRO A 121 0.30 -10.11 -15.70
C PRO A 121 -1.08 -10.63 -15.35
N LYS A 122 -1.15 -11.74 -14.64
CA LYS A 122 -2.42 -12.37 -14.25
C LYS A 122 -3.18 -11.58 -13.19
N HIS A 123 -2.48 -11.04 -12.17
CA HIS A 123 -3.12 -10.47 -10.97
C HIS A 123 -3.18 -8.95 -10.99
N TYR A 124 -2.28 -8.31 -11.71
CA TYR A 124 -2.15 -6.85 -11.76
C TYR A 124 -2.25 -6.26 -13.16
N GLY A 125 -2.20 -7.09 -14.23
CA GLY A 125 -2.44 -6.67 -15.60
C GLY A 125 -1.26 -6.00 -16.29
N PHE A 126 -0.04 -6.11 -15.74
CA PHE A 126 1.19 -5.58 -16.35
C PHE A 126 2.36 -6.57 -16.23
N GLU A 127 3.32 -6.47 -17.16
CA GLU A 127 4.59 -7.18 -17.10
C GLU A 127 5.56 -6.41 -16.21
N HIS A 128 6.17 -7.08 -15.24
CA HIS A 128 7.09 -6.44 -14.31
C HIS A 128 8.48 -6.25 -14.94
N GLY A 129 8.89 -4.99 -15.19
CA GLY A 129 10.15 -4.65 -15.87
C GLY A 129 11.41 -4.75 -15.00
N HIS A 130 11.26 -4.82 -13.67
CA HIS A 130 12.38 -4.76 -12.70
C HIS A 130 12.41 -5.98 -11.78
N ALA A 131 12.44 -7.19 -12.37
CA ALA A 131 12.39 -8.45 -11.62
C ALA A 131 13.50 -8.59 -10.56
N ALA A 132 14.67 -7.98 -10.76
CA ALA A 132 15.77 -7.98 -9.78
C ALA A 132 15.33 -7.31 -8.46
N LEU A 133 14.59 -6.18 -8.54
CA LEU A 133 14.12 -5.47 -7.36
C LEU A 133 13.09 -6.27 -6.53
N LEU A 134 12.40 -7.24 -7.13
CA LEU A 134 11.49 -8.12 -6.39
C LEU A 134 12.23 -9.00 -5.39
N SER A 135 13.47 -9.38 -5.69
CA SER A 135 14.31 -10.16 -4.77
C SER A 135 14.95 -9.32 -3.67
N GLU A 136 15.08 -8.02 -3.88
CA GLU A 136 15.66 -7.06 -2.93
C GLU A 136 14.59 -6.46 -1.99
N ALA A 137 13.34 -6.42 -2.44
CA ALA A 137 12.25 -5.85 -1.68
C ALA A 137 11.96 -6.64 -0.40
N VAL A 138 11.95 -5.93 0.73
CA VAL A 138 11.51 -6.50 2.01
C VAL A 138 10.01 -6.31 2.16
N TYR A 139 9.28 -7.39 2.44
CA TYR A 139 7.84 -7.31 2.69
C TYR A 139 7.57 -6.58 4.00
N GLY A 140 6.96 -5.39 3.91
CA GLY A 140 6.91 -4.37 4.96
C GLY A 140 5.84 -4.60 6.03
N LEU A 141 5.65 -5.83 6.49
CA LEU A 141 4.83 -6.14 7.68
C LEU A 141 5.80 -6.41 8.84
N PRO A 142 5.95 -5.47 9.82
CA PRO A 142 7.00 -5.54 10.84
C PRO A 142 7.02 -6.84 11.63
N GLU A 143 5.85 -7.40 11.94
CA GLU A 143 5.69 -8.67 12.68
C GLU A 143 6.22 -9.88 11.88
N VAL A 144 6.35 -9.74 10.57
CA VAL A 144 6.85 -10.78 9.65
C VAL A 144 8.30 -10.52 9.27
N ALA A 145 8.63 -9.28 8.95
CA ALA A 145 9.94 -8.90 8.44
C ALA A 145 11.01 -8.77 9.54
N GLY A 146 10.61 -8.39 10.76
CA GLY A 146 11.54 -8.24 11.88
C GLY A 146 12.70 -7.29 11.55
N ASP A 147 13.92 -7.73 11.87
CA ASP A 147 15.15 -6.93 11.70
C ASP A 147 15.51 -6.65 10.23
N ALA A 148 14.95 -7.39 9.26
CA ALA A 148 15.21 -7.13 7.84
C ALA A 148 14.80 -5.72 7.40
N LEU A 149 13.81 -5.10 8.08
CA LEU A 149 13.40 -3.72 7.81
C LEU A 149 14.47 -2.68 8.16
N ARG A 150 15.40 -2.98 9.06
CA ARG A 150 16.43 -2.03 9.52
C ARG A 150 17.44 -1.67 8.43
N THR A 151 17.61 -2.53 7.46
CA THR A 151 18.60 -2.38 6.38
C THR A 151 17.96 -2.36 4.99
N ALA A 152 16.63 -2.39 4.93
CA ALA A 152 15.90 -2.39 3.67
C ALA A 152 16.00 -1.02 2.99
N SER A 153 16.38 -1.01 1.72
CA SER A 153 16.27 0.16 0.84
C SER A 153 14.93 0.20 0.11
N LEU A 154 14.32 -0.95 -0.15
CA LEU A 154 13.00 -1.08 -0.77
C LEU A 154 12.08 -1.88 0.15
N VAL A 155 10.99 -1.25 0.59
CA VAL A 155 10.00 -1.85 1.48
C VAL A 155 8.67 -1.96 0.73
N ALA A 156 8.23 -3.19 0.47
CA ALA A 156 6.92 -3.48 -0.12
C ALA A 156 5.84 -3.53 0.98
N CYS A 157 5.12 -2.44 1.19
CA CYS A 157 4.07 -2.37 2.21
C CYS A 157 2.90 -3.30 1.85
N PRO A 158 2.36 -4.06 2.83
CA PRO A 158 1.32 -5.06 2.58
C PRO A 158 0.00 -4.45 2.08
N GLY A 159 -0.78 -5.25 1.36
CA GLY A 159 -2.17 -4.93 1.07
C GLY A 159 -3.03 -4.95 2.33
N CYS A 160 -4.17 -4.23 2.29
CA CYS A 160 -5.06 -4.13 3.44
C CYS A 160 -5.67 -5.49 3.86
N TYR A 161 -6.20 -6.26 2.92
CA TYR A 161 -6.67 -7.63 3.20
C TYR A 161 -5.52 -8.58 3.59
N PRO A 162 -4.36 -8.60 2.89
CA PRO A 162 -3.21 -9.38 3.34
C PRO A 162 -2.83 -9.11 4.78
N THR A 163 -2.79 -7.86 5.21
CA THR A 163 -2.51 -7.51 6.62
C THR A 163 -3.49 -8.20 7.57
N SER A 164 -4.80 -8.13 7.29
CA SER A 164 -5.83 -8.72 8.15
C SER A 164 -5.80 -10.26 8.19
N VAL A 165 -5.18 -10.90 7.20
CA VAL A 165 -5.09 -12.36 7.07
C VAL A 165 -3.74 -12.90 7.53
N ILE A 166 -2.65 -12.27 7.14
CA ILE A 166 -1.29 -12.74 7.45
C ILE A 166 -1.03 -12.72 8.95
N LEU A 167 -1.43 -11.63 9.63
CA LEU A 167 -1.20 -11.48 11.08
C LEU A 167 -1.79 -12.62 11.91
N PRO A 168 -3.04 -13.05 11.72
CA PRO A 168 -3.59 -14.17 12.49
C PRO A 168 -3.19 -15.55 11.93
N VAL A 169 -3.01 -15.72 10.61
CA VAL A 169 -2.81 -17.05 10.00
C VAL A 169 -1.35 -17.49 10.05
N ARG A 170 -0.41 -16.61 9.72
CA ARG A 170 1.01 -16.96 9.63
C ARG A 170 1.58 -17.59 10.91
N PRO A 171 1.36 -17.04 12.12
CA PRO A 171 1.89 -17.66 13.35
C PRO A 171 1.30 -19.04 13.62
N LEU A 172 0.03 -19.29 13.28
CA LEU A 172 -0.61 -20.59 13.45
C LEU A 172 -0.05 -21.61 12.46
N VAL A 173 0.22 -21.21 11.23
CA VAL A 173 0.87 -22.05 10.22
C VAL A 173 2.32 -22.35 10.62
N ALA A 174 3.07 -21.36 11.09
CA ALA A 174 4.45 -21.53 11.55
C ALA A 174 4.56 -22.45 12.77
N ALA A 175 3.58 -22.42 13.65
CA ALA A 175 3.50 -23.31 14.83
C ALA A 175 2.99 -24.72 14.49
N GLY A 176 2.65 -25.02 13.23
CA GLY A 176 2.12 -26.32 12.82
C GLY A 176 0.71 -26.62 13.31
N ILE A 177 -0.04 -25.61 13.75
CA ILE A 177 -1.41 -25.75 14.29
C ILE A 177 -2.42 -25.94 13.16
N VAL A 178 -2.20 -25.33 12.00
CA VAL A 178 -3.10 -25.38 10.84
C VAL A 178 -2.72 -26.56 9.93
N ASP A 179 -3.72 -27.34 9.53
CA ASP A 179 -3.55 -28.38 8.50
C ASP A 179 -3.33 -27.74 7.12
N ARG A 180 -2.09 -27.74 6.66
CA ARG A 180 -1.68 -27.16 5.38
C ARG A 180 -2.18 -27.94 4.15
N SER A 181 -2.69 -29.16 4.32
CA SER A 181 -3.29 -29.93 3.24
C SER A 181 -4.68 -29.40 2.88
N ARG A 182 -5.29 -28.66 3.78
CA ARG A 182 -6.61 -28.05 3.63
C ARG A 182 -6.49 -26.54 3.38
N PRO A 183 -7.43 -25.93 2.66
CA PRO A 183 -7.41 -24.49 2.46
C PRO A 183 -7.86 -23.76 3.74
N VAL A 184 -7.25 -22.60 4.00
CA VAL A 184 -7.77 -21.61 4.93
C VAL A 184 -8.83 -20.79 4.19
N ILE A 185 -10.04 -20.76 4.73
CA ILE A 185 -11.17 -20.01 4.15
C ILE A 185 -11.22 -18.64 4.80
N VAL A 186 -11.27 -17.59 3.98
CA VAL A 186 -11.25 -16.20 4.42
C VAL A 186 -12.38 -15.43 3.77
N ASP A 187 -13.31 -14.95 4.59
CA ASP A 187 -14.37 -14.02 4.19
C ASP A 187 -14.11 -12.67 4.83
N SER A 188 -13.92 -11.63 4.02
CA SER A 188 -13.58 -10.30 4.53
C SER A 188 -14.59 -9.26 4.07
N ALA A 189 -15.05 -8.43 5.00
CA ALA A 189 -15.90 -7.27 4.75
C ALA A 189 -15.08 -5.99 4.85
N SER A 190 -15.00 -5.20 3.77
CA SER A 190 -14.22 -3.97 3.67
C SER A 190 -15.10 -2.74 3.46
N GLY A 191 -14.79 -1.67 4.16
CA GLY A 191 -15.35 -0.36 3.91
C GLY A 191 -14.96 0.21 2.54
N VAL A 192 -15.73 1.19 2.06
CA VAL A 192 -15.67 1.75 0.70
C VAL A 192 -14.40 2.54 0.44
N SER A 193 -13.78 3.13 1.47
CA SER A 193 -12.54 3.90 1.32
C SER A 193 -11.39 3.11 0.70
N GLY A 194 -11.41 1.77 0.81
CA GLY A 194 -10.46 0.87 0.14
C GLY A 194 -10.50 0.93 -1.39
N ALA A 195 -11.60 1.43 -1.99
CA ALA A 195 -11.72 1.65 -3.43
C ALA A 195 -11.01 2.94 -3.91
N GLY A 196 -10.47 3.76 -3.01
CA GLY A 196 -9.81 5.02 -3.30
C GLY A 196 -10.77 6.21 -3.37
N ARG A 197 -10.20 7.41 -3.58
CA ARG A 197 -10.92 8.69 -3.53
C ARG A 197 -11.68 9.03 -4.82
N SER A 198 -11.33 8.38 -5.93
CA SER A 198 -11.99 8.66 -7.21
C SER A 198 -13.47 8.26 -7.16
N ALA A 199 -14.34 9.19 -7.53
CA ALA A 199 -15.78 8.92 -7.62
C ALA A 199 -16.06 7.85 -8.67
N ALA A 200 -16.81 6.83 -8.28
CA ALA A 200 -17.22 5.74 -9.16
C ALA A 200 -18.62 5.26 -8.75
N VAL A 201 -19.41 4.79 -9.72
CA VAL A 201 -20.77 4.31 -9.47
C VAL A 201 -20.78 3.27 -8.34
N LYS A 202 -19.88 2.30 -8.37
CA LYS A 202 -19.77 1.23 -7.36
C LYS A 202 -19.49 1.73 -5.92
N SER A 203 -19.09 2.98 -5.73
CA SER A 203 -18.84 3.60 -4.42
C SER A 203 -19.89 4.64 -4.02
N LEU A 204 -20.95 4.83 -4.82
CA LEU A 204 -22.08 5.68 -4.45
C LEU A 204 -22.89 5.00 -3.34
N PHE A 205 -23.40 5.80 -2.40
CA PHE A 205 -24.15 5.30 -1.23
C PHE A 205 -25.34 4.39 -1.61
N CYS A 206 -26.07 4.74 -2.69
CA CYS A 206 -27.22 3.94 -3.14
C CYS A 206 -26.83 2.66 -3.90
N GLU A 207 -25.59 2.54 -4.34
CA GLU A 207 -25.07 1.36 -5.05
C GLU A 207 -24.29 0.41 -4.13
N VAL A 208 -23.74 0.95 -3.04
CA VAL A 208 -22.98 0.15 -2.07
C VAL A 208 -23.93 -0.69 -1.24
N SER A 209 -23.71 -2.00 -1.26
CA SER A 209 -24.43 -2.99 -0.49
C SER A 209 -23.43 -4.00 0.09
N LEU A 210 -23.89 -4.96 0.88
CA LEU A 210 -23.06 -6.11 1.23
C LEU A 210 -23.01 -7.06 0.03
N GLN A 211 -21.91 -7.02 -0.72
CA GLN A 211 -21.77 -7.85 -1.92
C GLN A 211 -20.35 -8.40 -2.09
N PRO A 212 -20.20 -9.68 -2.45
CA PRO A 212 -18.90 -10.25 -2.78
C PRO A 212 -18.40 -9.70 -4.12
N TYR A 213 -17.08 -9.60 -4.26
CA TYR A 213 -16.44 -9.22 -5.52
C TYR A 213 -15.11 -9.96 -5.68
N GLY A 214 -14.69 -10.18 -6.92
CA GLY A 214 -13.40 -10.82 -7.21
C GLY A 214 -13.19 -12.18 -6.52
N VAL A 215 -14.28 -12.96 -6.36
CA VAL A 215 -14.26 -14.26 -5.68
C VAL A 215 -13.26 -15.20 -6.35
N LEU A 216 -12.34 -15.78 -5.58
CA LEU A 216 -11.23 -16.63 -6.02
C LEU A 216 -10.29 -16.01 -7.08
N ALA A 217 -10.49 -14.73 -7.42
CA ALA A 217 -9.71 -14.02 -8.44
C ALA A 217 -9.14 -12.69 -7.93
N HIS A 218 -9.31 -12.38 -6.65
CA HIS A 218 -8.82 -11.12 -6.07
C HIS A 218 -7.29 -11.06 -6.06
N ARG A 219 -6.74 -9.94 -6.51
CA ARG A 219 -5.30 -9.71 -6.66
C ARG A 219 -4.46 -9.88 -5.38
N HIS A 220 -5.07 -9.80 -4.19
CA HIS A 220 -4.39 -10.01 -2.91
C HIS A 220 -4.25 -11.50 -2.53
N GLN A 221 -4.92 -12.41 -3.22
CA GLN A 221 -4.86 -13.83 -2.88
C GLN A 221 -3.45 -14.44 -2.99
N PRO A 222 -2.67 -14.20 -4.06
CA PRO A 222 -1.29 -14.70 -4.13
C PRO A 222 -0.38 -14.12 -3.05
N GLU A 223 -0.56 -12.86 -2.68
CA GLU A 223 0.18 -12.20 -1.60
C GLU A 223 -0.08 -12.88 -0.25
N MET A 224 -1.34 -13.16 0.08
CA MET A 224 -1.71 -13.90 1.29
C MET A 224 -1.11 -15.31 1.30
N ALA A 225 -1.22 -16.04 0.19
CA ALA A 225 -0.67 -17.39 0.07
C ALA A 225 0.86 -17.41 0.21
N GLN A 226 1.55 -16.45 -0.43
CA GLN A 226 3.00 -16.28 -0.34
C GLN A 226 3.45 -16.08 1.10
N GLU A 227 2.81 -15.18 1.84
CA GLU A 227 3.27 -14.76 3.16
C GLU A 227 2.79 -15.68 4.29
N THR A 228 1.65 -16.34 4.13
CA THR A 228 1.19 -17.33 5.13
C THR A 228 1.78 -18.72 4.94
N GLY A 229 2.20 -19.06 3.71
CA GLY A 229 2.59 -20.42 3.34
C GLY A 229 1.42 -21.41 3.32
N ALA A 230 0.18 -20.92 3.28
CA ALA A 230 -1.04 -21.74 3.23
C ALA A 230 -1.83 -21.49 1.94
N ARG A 231 -2.64 -22.46 1.53
CA ARG A 231 -3.59 -22.27 0.44
C ARG A 231 -4.78 -21.46 0.97
N ILE A 232 -5.03 -20.28 0.38
CA ILE A 232 -6.10 -19.37 0.80
C ILE A 232 -7.26 -19.45 -0.18
N LEU A 233 -8.48 -19.62 0.33
CA LEU A 233 -9.72 -19.36 -0.40
C LEU A 233 -10.29 -18.04 0.10
N PHE A 234 -10.28 -17.03 -0.75
CA PHE A 234 -10.58 -15.66 -0.36
C PHE A 234 -11.86 -15.13 -1.03
N THR A 235 -12.78 -14.65 -0.21
CA THR A 235 -14.00 -13.96 -0.64
C THR A 235 -14.08 -12.57 -0.02
N PRO A 236 -13.65 -11.52 -0.74
CA PRO A 236 -13.85 -10.15 -0.27
C PRO A 236 -15.27 -9.68 -0.50
N HIS A 237 -15.78 -8.89 0.44
CA HIS A 237 -17.07 -8.21 0.36
C HIS A 237 -16.87 -6.70 0.49
N LEU A 238 -17.55 -5.92 -0.32
CA LEU A 238 -17.71 -4.49 -0.11
C LEU A 238 -18.94 -4.25 0.76
N VAL A 239 -18.80 -3.39 1.77
CA VAL A 239 -19.90 -3.07 2.70
C VAL A 239 -20.05 -1.55 2.81
N ALA A 240 -21.28 -1.11 3.16
CA ALA A 240 -21.63 0.30 3.30
C ALA A 240 -21.05 0.91 4.61
N LEU A 241 -19.75 0.78 4.79
CA LEU A 241 -18.95 1.38 5.87
C LEU A 241 -17.89 2.30 5.28
N ASP A 242 -17.53 3.35 6.00
CA ASP A 242 -16.46 4.24 5.57
C ASP A 242 -15.11 3.50 5.54
N ARG A 243 -14.68 2.95 6.68
CA ARG A 243 -13.35 2.37 6.88
C ARG A 243 -13.39 1.05 7.62
N GLY A 244 -12.26 0.35 7.53
CA GLY A 244 -12.01 -0.88 8.27
C GLY A 244 -12.21 -2.14 7.42
N ILE A 245 -11.65 -3.22 7.92
CA ILE A 245 -11.82 -4.57 7.37
C ILE A 245 -12.09 -5.52 8.54
N LEU A 246 -13.16 -6.30 8.42
CA LEU A 246 -13.43 -7.43 9.27
C LEU A 246 -13.18 -8.70 8.45
N SER A 247 -12.24 -9.54 8.90
CA SER A 247 -11.97 -10.85 8.29
C SER A 247 -12.41 -11.97 9.20
N THR A 248 -13.28 -12.85 8.70
CA THR A 248 -13.62 -14.11 9.34
C THR A 248 -12.82 -15.23 8.70
N ILE A 249 -12.07 -15.98 9.51
CA ILE A 249 -11.10 -16.95 9.01
C ILE A 249 -11.39 -18.31 9.63
N HIS A 250 -11.52 -19.33 8.77
CA HIS A 250 -11.72 -20.72 9.17
C HIS A 250 -10.54 -21.56 8.70
N ALA A 251 -9.97 -22.34 9.59
CA ALA A 251 -8.89 -23.27 9.31
C ALA A 251 -9.14 -24.59 10.03
N GLU A 252 -8.79 -25.70 9.39
CA GLU A 252 -8.76 -27.00 10.06
C GLU A 252 -7.45 -27.13 10.84
N LEU A 253 -7.53 -27.75 12.02
CA LEU A 253 -6.35 -28.00 12.84
C LEU A 253 -5.60 -29.22 12.32
N ALA A 254 -4.28 -29.17 12.43
CA ALA A 254 -3.42 -30.31 12.16
C ALA A 254 -3.74 -31.46 13.15
N PRO A 255 -3.66 -32.73 12.71
CA PRO A 255 -3.92 -33.89 13.57
C PRO A 255 -2.92 -34.01 14.75
#